data_c0a997d15bb680e81a5db8376ae5a12e
#
_entry.id   c0a997d15bb680e81a5db8376ae5a12e
#
_cell.length_a   1.000
_cell.length_b   1.000
_cell.length_c   1.000
_cell.angle_alpha   90.00
_cell.angle_beta   90.00
_cell.angle_gamma   90.00
#
_symmetry.space_group_name_H-M   'P 1'
#
loop_
_entity.id
_entity.type
_entity.pdbx_description
1 polymer ?
#
loop_
_entity_poly.entity_id
_entity_poly.type
_entity_poly.pdbx_seq_one_letter_code
_entity_poly.pdbx_strand_id
1 'polypeptide(L)'
;VRAGIAYNADSEVIPTVRTNGFSYSLVYPRGDRLMGQSSLMQLDAWNWQDATVKGQVALHINWPNASVLSSPWAPKEPEEMAKNNAKNMTELRDYFVQAKAYATAKAANQHRGIDSRWEAMLPVLKGERPVFVHADDARQIKQAMLFAKEYQLKLVIVGGRDSWRVADELAAAKIPVVFTAPYGLPE
;
A
#
# COMPACT_ATOMS: atom_id res chain seq x y z
N VAL A 1 6.07 -7.41 -7.40
CA VAL A 1 7.36 -7.24 -6.69
C VAL A 1 7.19 -7.70 -5.25
N ARG A 2 8.21 -8.35 -4.67
CA ARG A 2 8.29 -8.76 -3.26
C ARG A 2 9.48 -8.04 -2.63
N ALA A 3 9.25 -7.25 -1.58
CA ALA A 3 10.31 -6.45 -0.96
C ALA A 3 11.39 -7.30 -0.27
N GLY A 4 11.02 -8.41 0.36
CA GLY A 4 11.97 -9.26 1.08
C GLY A 4 13.15 -9.76 0.26
N ILE A 5 12.98 -9.99 -1.05
CA ILE A 5 14.06 -10.45 -1.92
C ILE A 5 15.16 -9.39 -2.09
N ALA A 6 14.80 -8.11 -1.97
CA ALA A 6 15.72 -6.97 -2.06
C ALA A 6 16.24 -6.50 -0.69
N TYR A 7 15.91 -7.22 0.39
CA TYR A 7 16.36 -6.87 1.73
C TYR A 7 17.86 -7.12 1.88
N ASN A 8 18.59 -6.07 2.30
CA ASN A 8 20.01 -6.14 2.60
C ASN A 8 20.20 -6.37 4.11
N ALA A 9 20.54 -7.60 4.50
CA ALA A 9 20.81 -7.93 5.90
C ALA A 9 22.10 -7.30 6.44
N ASP A 10 23.05 -6.93 5.55
CA ASP A 10 24.34 -6.31 5.91
C ASP A 10 24.26 -4.76 5.95
N SER A 11 23.05 -4.20 5.99
CA SER A 11 22.90 -2.74 6.05
C SER A 11 23.44 -2.18 7.37
N GLU A 12 24.31 -1.19 7.29
CA GLU A 12 24.89 -0.50 8.46
C GLU A 12 23.85 0.17 9.37
N VAL A 13 22.65 0.41 8.86
CA VAL A 13 21.54 1.00 9.64
C VAL A 13 20.93 -0.03 10.61
N ILE A 14 20.99 -1.32 10.30
CA ILE A 14 20.34 -2.38 11.09
C ILE A 14 20.87 -2.42 12.55
N PRO A 15 22.18 -2.39 12.81
CA PRO A 15 22.69 -2.36 14.19
C PRO A 15 22.14 -1.18 15.00
N THR A 16 22.08 0.01 14.41
CA THR A 16 21.52 1.20 15.06
C THR A 16 20.03 1.04 15.36
N VAL A 17 19.26 0.47 14.47
CA VAL A 17 17.82 0.23 14.70
C VAL A 17 17.62 -0.82 15.81
N ARG A 18 18.44 -1.86 15.82
CA ARG A 18 18.40 -2.91 16.88
C ARG A 18 18.74 -2.35 18.25
N THR A 19 19.75 -1.49 18.37
CA THR A 19 20.11 -0.85 19.66
C THR A 19 19.00 0.05 20.20
N ASN A 20 18.10 0.54 19.34
CA ASN A 20 16.88 1.25 19.74
C ASN A 20 15.70 0.32 20.09
N GLY A 21 15.93 -0.99 20.19
CA GLY A 21 14.95 -1.97 20.66
C GLY A 21 14.04 -2.57 19.58
N PHE A 22 14.29 -2.29 18.30
CA PHE A 22 13.52 -2.89 17.22
C PHE A 22 14.08 -4.27 16.84
N SER A 23 13.23 -5.29 16.82
CA SER A 23 13.60 -6.65 16.43
C SER A 23 13.12 -7.03 15.03
N TYR A 24 12.09 -6.34 14.52
CA TYR A 24 11.45 -6.62 13.24
C TYR A 24 11.22 -5.36 12.43
N SER A 25 11.20 -5.52 11.12
CA SER A 25 10.85 -4.45 10.18
C SER A 25 9.88 -4.97 9.13
N LEU A 26 8.85 -4.20 8.82
CA LEU A 26 7.99 -4.43 7.67
C LEU A 26 8.57 -3.69 6.47
N VAL A 27 9.27 -4.41 5.61
CA VAL A 27 9.83 -3.83 4.39
C VAL A 27 8.82 -3.90 3.25
N TYR A 28 8.70 -2.81 2.51
CA TYR A 28 7.82 -2.74 1.35
C TYR A 28 8.51 -2.04 0.18
N PRO A 29 8.18 -2.40 -1.08
CA PRO A 29 8.80 -1.78 -2.24
C PRO A 29 8.25 -0.36 -2.39
N ARG A 30 9.13 0.57 -2.75
CA ARG A 30 8.72 1.90 -3.23
C ARG A 30 8.41 1.80 -4.71
N GLY A 31 7.41 2.52 -5.17
CA GLY A 31 7.00 2.49 -6.56
C GLY A 31 5.87 3.44 -6.87
N ASP A 32 5.30 3.29 -8.04
CA ASP A 32 4.14 4.05 -8.50
C ASP A 32 2.87 3.66 -7.70
N ARG A 33 1.74 3.45 -8.30
CA ARG A 33 0.45 3.23 -7.62
C ARG A 33 0.36 1.88 -6.93
N LEU A 34 0.59 0.80 -7.66
CA LEU A 34 0.62 -0.55 -7.11
C LEU A 34 2.07 -0.94 -6.82
N MET A 35 2.53 -0.66 -5.60
CA MET A 35 3.94 -0.80 -5.24
C MET A 35 4.40 -2.27 -5.18
N GLY A 36 3.54 -3.17 -4.70
CA GLY A 36 3.86 -4.58 -4.54
C GLY A 36 3.61 -5.07 -3.12
N GLN A 37 4.22 -6.20 -2.77
CA GLN A 37 3.97 -6.88 -1.50
C GLN A 37 5.08 -6.63 -0.50
N SER A 38 4.69 -6.31 0.74
CA SER A 38 5.61 -6.21 1.87
C SER A 38 5.98 -7.57 2.43
N SER A 39 7.11 -7.60 3.13
CA SER A 39 7.63 -8.74 3.86
C SER A 39 7.99 -8.33 5.29
N LEU A 40 7.70 -9.19 6.25
CA LEU A 40 8.15 -9.02 7.64
C LEU A 40 9.51 -9.68 7.78
N MET A 41 10.50 -8.87 8.15
CA MET A 41 11.89 -9.29 8.30
C MET A 41 12.32 -9.16 9.77
N GLN A 42 13.03 -10.14 10.30
CA GLN A 42 13.79 -9.96 11.53
C GLN A 42 15.11 -9.21 11.24
N LEU A 43 15.55 -8.41 12.20
CA LEU A 43 16.75 -7.57 12.03
C LEU A 43 18.04 -8.27 12.46
N ASP A 44 17.95 -9.48 13.02
CA ASP A 44 19.11 -10.31 13.40
C ASP A 44 19.17 -11.52 12.48
N ALA A 45 19.84 -11.35 11.33
CA ALA A 45 19.87 -12.38 10.29
C ALA A 45 21.11 -12.26 9.41
N TRP A 46 21.55 -13.37 8.84
CA TRP A 46 22.71 -13.42 7.95
C TRP A 46 22.40 -13.03 6.49
N ASN A 47 21.19 -13.27 6.05
CA ASN A 47 20.75 -13.00 4.68
C ASN A 47 19.23 -12.78 4.64
N TRP A 48 18.70 -12.41 3.48
CA TRP A 48 17.27 -12.13 3.34
C TRP A 48 16.37 -13.36 3.55
N GLN A 49 16.84 -14.58 3.25
CA GLN A 49 16.07 -15.81 3.47
C GLN A 49 15.91 -16.06 4.98
N ASP A 50 17.01 -15.98 5.71
CA ASP A 50 17.07 -16.11 7.17
C ASP A 50 16.28 -14.98 7.86
N ALA A 51 16.38 -13.76 7.35
CA ALA A 51 15.62 -12.61 7.85
C ALA A 51 14.11 -12.73 7.65
N THR A 52 13.65 -13.55 6.69
CA THR A 52 12.23 -13.59 6.32
C THR A 52 11.36 -14.32 7.33
N VAL A 53 10.64 -13.61 8.17
CA VAL A 53 9.63 -14.14 9.07
C VAL A 53 8.33 -14.43 8.32
N LYS A 54 7.90 -13.51 7.45
CA LYS A 54 6.73 -13.67 6.59
C LYS A 54 6.93 -12.96 5.25
N GLY A 55 6.99 -13.74 4.18
CA GLY A 55 7.38 -13.24 2.86
C GLY A 55 6.35 -12.37 2.12
N GLN A 56 5.08 -12.46 2.49
CA GLN A 56 3.98 -11.73 1.83
C GLN A 56 2.95 -11.33 2.88
N VAL A 57 3.08 -10.10 3.40
CA VAL A 57 2.24 -9.60 4.50
C VAL A 57 1.05 -8.82 3.97
N ALA A 58 1.29 -7.83 3.12
CA ALA A 58 0.28 -6.91 2.60
C ALA A 58 0.59 -6.48 1.17
N LEU A 59 -0.43 -6.09 0.43
CA LEU A 59 -0.28 -5.36 -0.82
C LEU A 59 -0.22 -3.86 -0.50
N HIS A 60 0.75 -3.15 -1.07
CA HIS A 60 0.90 -1.71 -0.87
C HIS A 60 0.40 -0.92 -2.08
N ILE A 61 -0.41 0.10 -1.82
CA ILE A 61 -0.94 1.05 -2.81
C ILE A 61 -0.55 2.45 -2.40
N ASN A 62 0.08 3.19 -3.30
CA ASN A 62 0.26 4.63 -3.18
C ASN A 62 -0.98 5.33 -3.74
N TRP A 63 -1.77 5.95 -2.86
CA TRP A 63 -3.04 6.55 -3.29
C TRP A 63 -2.79 7.81 -4.09
N PRO A 64 -3.45 7.98 -5.26
CA PRO A 64 -3.33 9.21 -6.04
C PRO A 64 -3.70 10.44 -5.23
N ASN A 65 -3.02 11.56 -5.48
CA ASN A 65 -3.35 12.81 -4.80
C ASN A 65 -4.79 13.23 -5.08
N ALA A 66 -5.53 13.57 -4.01
CA ALA A 66 -6.90 14.09 -4.12
C ALA A 66 -6.93 15.61 -4.24
N SER A 67 -5.86 16.27 -3.83
CA SER A 67 -5.73 17.72 -3.86
C SER A 67 -4.93 18.19 -5.08
N VAL A 68 -5.42 19.27 -5.69
CA VAL A 68 -4.71 20.01 -6.71
C VAL A 68 -4.06 21.20 -6.02
N LEU A 69 -2.73 21.24 -6.00
CA LEU A 69 -2.00 22.38 -5.45
C LEU A 69 -2.14 23.57 -6.40
N SER A 70 -2.85 24.59 -5.95
CA SER A 70 -2.88 25.90 -6.63
C SER A 70 -1.81 26.78 -5.98
N SER A 71 -0.60 26.71 -6.51
CA SER A 71 0.53 27.52 -6.04
C SER A 71 1.34 27.99 -7.26
N PRO A 72 1.85 29.24 -7.25
CA PRO A 72 2.77 29.71 -8.31
C PRO A 72 4.03 28.85 -8.50
N TRP A 73 4.35 28.05 -7.48
CA TRP A 73 5.51 27.12 -7.46
C TRP A 73 5.09 25.67 -7.72
N ALA A 74 3.83 25.42 -8.07
CA ALA A 74 3.38 24.06 -8.39
C ALA A 74 4.09 23.57 -9.67
N PRO A 75 4.58 22.32 -9.69
CA PRO A 75 5.34 21.80 -10.81
C PRO A 75 4.52 21.60 -12.08
N LYS A 76 3.19 21.69 -11.97
CA LYS A 76 2.23 21.50 -13.06
C LYS A 76 1.00 22.36 -12.89
N GLU A 77 0.36 22.68 -14.02
CA GLU A 77 -0.93 23.37 -14.02
C GLU A 77 -2.01 22.56 -13.30
N PRO A 78 -2.94 23.23 -12.55
CA PRO A 78 -3.98 22.56 -11.79
C PRO A 78 -4.84 21.58 -12.63
N GLU A 79 -5.14 21.93 -13.86
CA GLU A 79 -5.92 21.07 -14.77
C GLU A 79 -5.15 19.81 -15.18
N GLU A 80 -3.85 19.93 -15.42
CA GLU A 80 -3.00 18.78 -15.73
C GLU A 80 -2.88 17.83 -14.52
N MET A 81 -2.75 18.40 -13.32
CA MET A 81 -2.74 17.62 -12.08
C MET A 81 -4.06 16.86 -11.89
N ALA A 82 -5.19 17.51 -12.11
CA ALA A 82 -6.50 16.87 -12.01
C ALA A 82 -6.68 15.74 -13.04
N LYS A 83 -6.26 15.94 -14.29
CA LYS A 83 -6.28 14.91 -15.35
C LYS A 83 -5.39 13.72 -14.99
N ASN A 84 -4.19 13.99 -14.50
CA ASN A 84 -3.27 12.94 -14.06
C ASN A 84 -3.83 12.13 -12.87
N ASN A 85 -4.45 12.80 -11.91
CA ASN A 85 -5.09 12.14 -10.77
C ASN A 85 -6.26 11.26 -11.22
N ALA A 86 -7.12 11.74 -12.12
CA ALA A 86 -8.22 10.97 -12.70
C ALA A 86 -7.71 9.74 -13.47
N LYS A 87 -6.68 9.92 -14.31
CA LYS A 87 -6.01 8.83 -15.02
C LYS A 87 -5.47 7.78 -14.05
N ASN A 88 -4.79 8.23 -13.00
CA ASN A 88 -4.20 7.37 -11.98
C ASN A 88 -5.26 6.53 -11.25
N MET A 89 -6.43 7.12 -10.97
CA MET A 89 -7.55 6.40 -10.36
C MET A 89 -8.16 5.37 -11.32
N THR A 90 -8.28 5.72 -12.61
CA THR A 90 -8.76 4.79 -13.64
C THR A 90 -7.82 3.59 -13.75
N GLU A 91 -6.53 3.82 -13.88
CA GLU A 91 -5.53 2.74 -13.96
C GLU A 91 -5.55 1.83 -12.71
N LEU A 92 -5.70 2.41 -11.51
CA LEU A 92 -5.83 1.61 -10.29
C LEU A 92 -7.08 0.72 -10.33
N ARG A 93 -8.22 1.25 -10.78
CA ARG A 93 -9.45 0.46 -10.96
C ARG A 93 -9.27 -0.64 -11.98
N ASP A 94 -8.63 -0.36 -13.11
CA ASP A 94 -8.37 -1.32 -14.17
C ASP A 94 -7.53 -2.51 -13.67
N TYR A 95 -6.54 -2.28 -12.81
CA TYR A 95 -5.80 -3.37 -12.17
C TYR A 95 -6.71 -4.29 -11.35
N PHE A 96 -7.64 -3.75 -10.59
CA PHE A 96 -8.55 -4.56 -9.79
C PHE A 96 -9.61 -5.27 -10.65
N VAL A 97 -10.10 -4.63 -11.70
CA VAL A 97 -11.02 -5.24 -12.68
C VAL A 97 -10.35 -6.44 -13.37
N GLN A 98 -9.13 -6.26 -13.86
CA GLN A 98 -8.36 -7.32 -14.51
C GLN A 98 -8.04 -8.46 -13.53
N ALA A 99 -7.66 -8.14 -12.28
CA ALA A 99 -7.43 -9.15 -11.25
C ALA A 99 -8.68 -9.96 -10.91
N LYS A 100 -9.86 -9.32 -10.84
CA LYS A 100 -11.16 -10.02 -10.65
C LYS A 100 -11.49 -10.91 -11.86
N ALA A 101 -11.29 -10.41 -13.08
CA ALA A 101 -11.51 -11.19 -14.30
C ALA A 101 -10.61 -12.43 -14.33
N TYR A 102 -9.33 -12.26 -13.97
CA TYR A 102 -8.41 -13.39 -13.85
C TYR A 102 -8.86 -14.40 -12.77
N ALA A 103 -9.28 -13.92 -11.61
CA ALA A 103 -9.77 -14.77 -10.53
C ALA A 103 -10.99 -15.59 -10.96
N THR A 104 -11.94 -14.99 -11.68
CA THR A 104 -13.12 -15.65 -12.22
C THR A 104 -12.75 -16.70 -13.27
N ALA A 105 -11.90 -16.35 -14.23
CA ALA A 105 -11.43 -17.27 -15.27
C ALA A 105 -10.67 -18.45 -14.67
N LYS A 106 -9.86 -18.21 -13.63
CA LYS A 106 -9.14 -19.26 -12.93
C LYS A 106 -10.08 -20.21 -12.19
N ALA A 107 -11.08 -19.69 -11.50
CA ALA A 107 -12.09 -20.48 -10.81
C ALA A 107 -12.90 -21.36 -11.78
N ALA A 108 -13.15 -20.87 -12.99
CA ALA A 108 -13.83 -21.61 -14.08
C ALA A 108 -12.90 -22.54 -14.87
N ASN A 109 -11.61 -22.65 -14.53
CA ASN A 109 -10.61 -23.41 -15.28
C ASN A 109 -10.42 -22.94 -16.73
N GLN A 110 -10.71 -21.66 -17.01
CA GLN A 110 -10.68 -21.05 -18.35
C GLN A 110 -9.47 -20.10 -18.56
N HIS A 111 -8.51 -20.08 -17.63
CA HIS A 111 -7.34 -19.21 -17.72
C HIS A 111 -6.27 -19.79 -18.67
N ARG A 112 -5.63 -18.90 -19.44
CA ARG A 112 -4.52 -19.25 -20.34
C ARG A 112 -3.16 -19.03 -19.64
N GLY A 113 -2.77 -20.00 -18.80
CA GLY A 113 -1.49 -19.93 -18.10
C GLY A 113 -1.53 -19.11 -16.80
N ILE A 114 -0.41 -19.07 -16.09
CA ILE A 114 -0.24 -18.42 -14.79
C ILE A 114 0.36 -17.04 -15.01
N ASP A 115 -0.37 -15.97 -14.64
CA ASP A 115 0.17 -14.61 -14.55
C ASP A 115 0.51 -14.29 -13.08
N SER A 116 1.80 -14.18 -12.78
CA SER A 116 2.31 -13.94 -11.43
C SER A 116 1.81 -12.61 -10.81
N ARG A 117 1.45 -11.63 -11.63
CA ARG A 117 0.89 -10.34 -11.16
C ARG A 117 -0.49 -10.56 -10.55
N TRP A 118 -1.35 -11.27 -11.28
CA TRP A 118 -2.71 -11.54 -10.82
C TRP A 118 -2.76 -12.60 -9.73
N GLU A 119 -1.88 -13.60 -9.78
CA GLU A 119 -1.72 -14.56 -8.68
C GLU A 119 -1.42 -13.85 -7.35
N ALA A 120 -0.59 -12.83 -7.38
CA ALA A 120 -0.25 -12.06 -6.20
C ALA A 120 -1.45 -11.28 -5.61
N MET A 121 -2.47 -10.99 -6.42
CA MET A 121 -3.68 -10.27 -6.00
C MET A 121 -4.80 -11.20 -5.50
N LEU A 122 -4.78 -12.49 -5.85
CA LEU A 122 -5.85 -13.42 -5.44
C LEU A 122 -6.09 -13.46 -3.92
N PRO A 123 -5.06 -13.55 -3.04
CA PRO A 123 -5.28 -13.53 -1.59
C PRO A 123 -5.84 -12.19 -1.08
N VAL A 124 -5.55 -11.09 -1.79
CA VAL A 124 -6.09 -9.76 -1.47
C VAL A 124 -7.59 -9.71 -1.77
N LEU A 125 -7.98 -10.17 -2.97
CA LEU A 125 -9.39 -10.22 -3.39
C LEU A 125 -10.24 -11.19 -2.54
N LYS A 126 -9.63 -12.22 -1.98
CA LYS A 126 -10.27 -13.14 -1.03
C LYS A 126 -10.33 -12.61 0.40
N GLY A 127 -9.77 -11.43 0.68
CA GLY A 127 -9.68 -10.88 2.02
C GLY A 127 -8.72 -11.64 2.96
N GLU A 128 -7.89 -12.51 2.44
CA GLU A 128 -6.87 -13.25 3.21
C GLU A 128 -5.67 -12.38 3.55
N ARG A 129 -5.43 -11.33 2.75
CA ARG A 129 -4.30 -10.42 2.87
C ARG A 129 -4.77 -8.97 2.88
N PRO A 130 -4.27 -8.14 3.81
CA PRO A 130 -4.64 -6.73 3.87
C PRO A 130 -4.00 -5.92 2.73
N VAL A 131 -4.62 -4.76 2.47
CA VAL A 131 -4.11 -3.72 1.58
C VAL A 131 -3.69 -2.52 2.42
N PHE A 132 -2.43 -2.15 2.33
CA PHE A 132 -1.86 -0.98 2.97
C PHE A 132 -1.88 0.19 1.97
N VAL A 133 -2.75 1.15 2.23
CA VAL A 133 -2.92 2.33 1.38
C VAL A 133 -2.18 3.50 1.99
N HIS A 134 -1.18 4.01 1.27
CA HIS A 134 -0.43 5.20 1.64
C HIS A 134 -1.26 6.43 1.25
N ALA A 135 -1.80 7.10 2.26
CA ALA A 135 -2.68 8.25 2.11
C ALA A 135 -2.56 9.17 3.32
N ASP A 136 -2.37 10.46 3.11
CA ASP A 136 -2.19 11.47 4.15
C ASP A 136 -3.37 12.44 4.26
N ASP A 137 -3.92 12.88 3.14
CA ASP A 137 -5.03 13.83 3.07
C ASP A 137 -6.36 13.15 3.39
N ALA A 138 -7.26 13.85 4.10
CA ALA A 138 -8.57 13.32 4.49
C ALA A 138 -9.43 12.88 3.29
N ARG A 139 -9.30 13.55 2.13
CA ARG A 139 -10.01 13.17 0.89
C ARG A 139 -9.46 11.88 0.31
N GLN A 140 -8.13 11.70 0.32
CA GLN A 140 -7.50 10.45 -0.08
C GLN A 140 -7.98 9.28 0.79
N ILE A 141 -8.00 9.48 2.12
CA ILE A 141 -8.45 8.47 3.08
C ILE A 141 -9.91 8.08 2.80
N LYS A 142 -10.82 9.04 2.64
CA LYS A 142 -12.23 8.77 2.30
C LYS A 142 -12.39 8.03 0.97
N GLN A 143 -11.65 8.41 -0.07
CA GLN A 143 -11.66 7.72 -1.35
C GLN A 143 -11.14 6.28 -1.23
N ALA A 144 -10.08 6.06 -0.45
CA ALA A 144 -9.54 4.74 -0.20
C ALA A 144 -10.53 3.86 0.58
N MET A 145 -11.27 4.43 1.54
CA MET A 145 -12.33 3.72 2.27
C MET A 145 -13.46 3.28 1.34
N LEU A 146 -13.92 4.16 0.44
CA LEU A 146 -14.96 3.84 -0.54
C LEU A 146 -14.49 2.75 -1.50
N PHE A 147 -13.26 2.85 -1.99
CA PHE A 147 -12.66 1.85 -2.85
C PHE A 147 -12.52 0.49 -2.14
N ALA A 148 -12.05 0.48 -0.91
CA ALA A 148 -11.93 -0.74 -0.12
C ALA A 148 -13.31 -1.41 0.11
N LYS A 149 -14.35 -0.63 0.33
CA LYS A 149 -15.73 -1.13 0.44
C LYS A 149 -16.22 -1.72 -0.88
N GLU A 150 -15.97 -1.07 -2.02
CA GLU A 150 -16.34 -1.53 -3.37
C GLU A 150 -15.72 -2.89 -3.70
N TYR A 151 -14.45 -3.08 -3.33
CA TYR A 151 -13.69 -4.29 -3.62
C TYR A 151 -13.62 -5.28 -2.44
N GLN A 152 -14.27 -4.98 -1.32
CA GLN A 152 -14.29 -5.81 -0.09
C GLN A 152 -12.89 -6.09 0.48
N LEU A 153 -12.03 -5.08 0.47
CA LEU A 153 -10.63 -5.20 0.90
C LEU A 153 -10.47 -5.00 2.41
N LYS A 154 -9.53 -5.70 3.00
CA LYS A 154 -9.05 -5.41 4.36
C LYS A 154 -8.10 -4.22 4.31
N LEU A 155 -8.63 -3.01 4.49
CA LEU A 155 -7.87 -1.77 4.39
C LEU A 155 -7.09 -1.48 5.67
N VAL A 156 -5.87 -1.00 5.49
CA VAL A 156 -5.04 -0.34 6.50
C VAL A 156 -4.53 0.97 5.88
N ILE A 157 -4.71 2.09 6.57
CA ILE A 157 -4.15 3.39 6.14
C ILE A 157 -2.72 3.50 6.66
N VAL A 158 -1.80 3.95 5.81
CA VAL A 158 -0.40 4.24 6.15
C VAL A 158 -0.11 5.70 5.86
N GLY A 159 0.53 6.39 6.79
CA GLY A 159 0.68 7.85 6.80
C GLY A 159 -0.39 8.48 7.67
N GLY A 160 -1.54 8.81 7.10
CA GLY A 160 -2.73 9.22 7.83
C GLY A 160 -2.59 10.56 8.57
N ARG A 161 -1.83 11.51 8.02
CA ARG A 161 -1.63 12.84 8.65
C ARG A 161 -2.96 13.49 9.03
N ASP A 162 -3.95 13.44 8.13
CA ASP A 162 -5.28 14.01 8.34
C ASP A 162 -6.30 12.98 8.89
N SER A 163 -5.86 11.83 9.38
CA SER A 163 -6.76 10.76 9.86
C SER A 163 -7.65 11.21 11.02
N TRP A 164 -7.20 12.16 11.82
CA TRP A 164 -7.98 12.74 12.92
C TRP A 164 -9.29 13.41 12.44
N ARG A 165 -9.31 13.96 11.20
CA ARG A 165 -10.49 14.59 10.60
C ARG A 165 -11.58 13.60 10.20
N VAL A 166 -11.22 12.34 10.10
CA VAL A 166 -12.08 11.22 9.67
C VAL A 166 -12.07 10.08 10.68
N ALA A 167 -11.66 10.37 11.92
CA ALA A 167 -11.45 9.37 12.96
C ALA A 167 -12.72 8.55 13.26
N ASP A 168 -13.88 9.19 13.33
CA ASP A 168 -15.15 8.52 13.60
C ASP A 168 -15.52 7.54 12.47
N GLU A 169 -15.28 7.92 11.20
CA GLU A 169 -15.54 7.09 10.04
C GLU A 169 -14.59 5.87 10.02
N LEU A 170 -13.30 6.09 10.31
CA LEU A 170 -12.30 5.03 10.42
C LEU A 170 -12.63 4.06 11.55
N ALA A 171 -13.00 4.58 12.73
CA ALA A 171 -13.39 3.79 13.88
C ALA A 171 -14.65 2.94 13.60
N ALA A 172 -15.69 3.55 13.02
CA ALA A 172 -16.91 2.85 12.64
C ALA A 172 -16.65 1.72 11.64
N ALA A 173 -15.73 1.93 10.70
CA ALA A 173 -15.32 0.93 9.71
C ALA A 173 -14.25 -0.04 10.24
N LYS A 174 -13.75 0.14 11.47
CA LYS A 174 -12.65 -0.63 12.08
C LYS A 174 -11.39 -0.68 11.21
N ILE A 175 -11.05 0.43 10.58
CA ILE A 175 -9.87 0.57 9.71
C ILE A 175 -8.68 1.03 10.55
N PRO A 176 -7.61 0.21 10.65
CA PRO A 176 -6.40 0.61 11.35
C PRO A 176 -5.64 1.71 10.61
N VAL A 177 -4.94 2.56 11.37
CA VAL A 177 -4.03 3.58 10.85
C VAL A 177 -2.62 3.32 11.39
N VAL A 178 -1.65 3.25 10.48
CA VAL A 178 -0.21 3.24 10.80
C VAL A 178 0.29 4.66 10.59
N PHE A 179 0.39 5.42 11.67
CA PHE A 179 0.84 6.80 11.63
C PHE A 179 2.36 6.87 11.49
N THR A 180 2.87 7.53 10.44
CA THR A 180 4.30 7.50 10.09
C THR A 180 5.07 8.77 10.43
N ALA A 181 4.39 9.85 10.80
CA ALA A 181 5.00 11.16 11.07
C ALA A 181 4.57 11.74 12.43
N PRO A 182 4.89 11.08 13.58
CA PRO A 182 4.41 11.54 14.91
C PRO A 182 4.99 12.89 15.33
N TYR A 183 6.06 13.34 14.69
CA TYR A 183 6.73 14.62 14.99
C TYR A 183 6.57 15.66 13.88
N GLY A 184 5.69 15.40 12.90
CA GLY A 184 5.35 16.39 11.87
C GLY A 184 4.59 17.56 12.47
N LEU A 185 4.91 18.78 12.02
CA LEU A 185 4.10 19.96 12.36
C LEU A 185 2.75 19.84 11.66
N PRO A 186 1.63 20.24 12.33
CA PRO A 186 0.35 20.37 11.64
C PRO A 186 0.45 21.48 10.58
N GLU A 187 -0.07 21.23 9.40
CA GLU A 187 -0.23 22.22 8.31
C GLU A 187 -1.59 22.87 8.37
#